data_5a3da6a0e2fb88da8aa202b52ca73cd9
#
_entry.id   5a3da6a0e2fb88da8aa202b52ca73cd9
#
_cell.length_a   1.000
_cell.length_b   1.000
_cell.length_c   1.000
_cell.angle_alpha   90.00
_cell.angle_beta   90.00
_cell.angle_gamma   90.00
#
_symmetry.space_group_name_H-M   'P 1'
#
loop_
_entity.id
_entity.type
_entity.pdbx_description
1 polymer ?
#
loop_
_entity_poly.entity_id
_entity_poly.type
_entity_poly.pdbx_seq_one_letter_code
_entity_poly.pdbx_strand_id
1 'polypeptide(L)'
;MDIIKRNFLNLLRNGAFGEQLPIEAMSDFKWKVLLSVAKIHLVDNWVGDSLDKGLTVSGQSIPDAGASHLSNAWLNRKLMSIRENEPLSEDASIETLNMLDIIVQATQSIITYGLSLGYIIKIGQYIRQDGHKIDYIKLTKWLHDLHIFRMAQLEASILVDSLGFEADEIQYMEYVDKSAHTLVTYSIDHPLRIKADEWHVRQLSNGMIENNNKVMLQTIRNCHRYMQYAPMEAVSTLCVRFVASLSNLAE
;
A
#
# COMPACT_ATOMS: atom_id res chain seq x y z
N MET A 1 -6.41 19.30 11.54
CA MET A 1 -5.83 18.79 10.28
C MET A 1 -5.47 19.97 9.38
N ASP A 2 -4.30 19.97 8.76
CA ASP A 2 -3.89 21.04 7.84
C ASP A 2 -4.74 21.01 6.56
N ILE A 3 -4.93 22.21 5.93
CA ILE A 3 -5.71 22.38 4.69
C ILE A 3 -5.22 21.49 3.54
N ILE A 4 -3.90 21.25 3.44
CA ILE A 4 -3.33 20.38 2.42
C ILE A 4 -3.83 18.94 2.60
N LYS A 5 -3.83 18.42 3.82
CA LYS A 5 -4.28 17.06 4.13
C LYS A 5 -5.78 16.89 3.89
N ARG A 6 -6.59 17.85 4.32
CA ARG A 6 -8.06 17.80 4.07
C ARG A 6 -8.35 17.78 2.58
N ASN A 7 -7.80 18.73 1.84
CA ASN A 7 -7.98 18.79 0.39
C ASN A 7 -7.43 17.54 -0.31
N PHE A 8 -6.30 17.01 0.14
CA PHE A 8 -5.72 15.78 -0.42
C PHE A 8 -6.67 14.59 -0.26
N LEU A 9 -7.18 14.36 0.94
CA LEU A 9 -8.11 13.25 1.19
C LEU A 9 -9.46 13.48 0.47
N ASN A 10 -9.97 14.71 0.44
CA ASN A 10 -11.21 15.03 -0.30
C ASN A 10 -11.04 14.80 -1.80
N LEU A 11 -9.91 15.20 -2.39
CA LEU A 11 -9.62 14.93 -3.81
C LEU A 11 -9.53 13.44 -4.11
N LEU A 12 -8.94 12.65 -3.21
CA LEU A 12 -8.87 11.20 -3.37
C LEU A 12 -10.27 10.56 -3.32
N ARG A 13 -11.11 10.99 -2.38
CA ARG A 13 -12.49 10.50 -2.27
C ARG A 13 -13.32 10.89 -3.49
N ASN A 14 -13.15 12.10 -3.98
CA ASN A 14 -13.83 12.57 -5.18
C ASN A 14 -13.37 11.77 -6.42
N GLY A 15 -12.07 11.65 -6.65
CA GLY A 15 -11.53 11.01 -7.86
C GLY A 15 -11.61 9.48 -7.84
N ALA A 16 -11.39 8.84 -6.69
CA ALA A 16 -11.37 7.39 -6.60
C ALA A 16 -12.76 6.76 -6.38
N PHE A 17 -13.68 7.49 -5.71
CA PHE A 17 -14.97 6.96 -5.29
C PHE A 17 -16.17 7.78 -5.77
N GLY A 18 -15.95 8.85 -6.56
CA GLY A 18 -17.01 9.66 -7.16
C GLY A 18 -17.77 10.54 -6.17
N GLU A 19 -17.21 10.83 -5.00
CA GLU A 19 -17.81 11.75 -4.04
C GLU A 19 -17.69 13.21 -4.52
N GLN A 20 -18.46 14.11 -3.92
CA GLN A 20 -18.45 15.55 -4.25
C GLN A 20 -18.13 16.36 -3.00
N LEU A 21 -16.95 16.15 -2.43
CA LEU A 21 -16.50 16.88 -1.26
C LEU A 21 -15.90 18.24 -1.65
N PRO A 22 -16.12 19.28 -0.83
CA PRO A 22 -15.61 20.62 -1.11
C PRO A 22 -14.09 20.66 -1.01
N ILE A 23 -13.47 21.41 -1.92
CA ILE A 23 -12.03 21.68 -1.92
C ILE A 23 -11.81 23.14 -1.52
N GLU A 24 -11.07 23.34 -0.45
CA GLU A 24 -10.75 24.67 0.07
C GLU A 24 -9.71 25.35 -0.84
N ALA A 25 -9.84 26.67 -1.00
CA ALA A 25 -8.88 27.45 -1.79
C ALA A 25 -7.47 27.39 -1.19
N MET A 26 -6.47 27.14 -2.03
CA MET A 26 -5.07 27.06 -1.62
C MET A 26 -4.18 27.93 -2.50
N SER A 27 -3.05 28.38 -1.97
CA SER A 27 -2.00 29.02 -2.75
C SER A 27 -1.32 28.02 -3.69
N ASP A 28 -0.69 28.52 -4.77
CA ASP A 28 0.05 27.72 -5.73
C ASP A 28 1.15 26.86 -5.08
N PHE A 29 1.78 27.37 -4.03
CA PHE A 29 2.76 26.64 -3.27
C PHE A 29 2.14 25.40 -2.59
N LYS A 30 0.99 25.53 -1.94
CA LYS A 30 0.27 24.43 -1.28
C LYS A 30 -0.20 23.39 -2.31
N TRP A 31 -0.65 23.82 -3.48
CA TRP A 31 -0.98 22.94 -4.59
C TRP A 31 0.22 22.12 -5.06
N LYS A 32 1.39 22.73 -5.23
CA LYS A 32 2.63 22.00 -5.59
C LYS A 32 3.00 20.94 -4.55
N VAL A 33 2.86 21.27 -3.26
CA VAL A 33 3.10 20.31 -2.18
C VAL A 33 2.12 19.14 -2.26
N LEU A 34 0.81 19.42 -2.41
CA LEU A 34 -0.23 18.39 -2.52
C LEU A 34 0.04 17.45 -3.71
N LEU A 35 0.32 17.98 -4.88
CA LEU A 35 0.63 17.16 -6.07
C LEU A 35 1.90 16.34 -5.90
N SER A 36 2.90 16.85 -5.19
CA SER A 36 4.10 16.06 -4.84
C SER A 36 3.76 14.88 -3.93
N VAL A 37 2.89 15.09 -2.94
CA VAL A 37 2.39 14.03 -2.05
C VAL A 37 1.60 12.99 -2.86
N ALA A 38 0.72 13.44 -3.76
CA ALA A 38 -0.08 12.56 -4.60
C ALA A 38 0.78 11.58 -5.42
N LYS A 39 1.85 12.07 -6.03
CA LYS A 39 2.81 11.24 -6.77
C LYS A 39 3.48 10.19 -5.91
N ILE A 40 3.89 10.56 -4.69
CA ILE A 40 4.57 9.64 -3.78
C ILE A 40 3.62 8.55 -3.28
N HIS A 41 2.35 8.90 -3.08
CA HIS A 41 1.30 7.95 -2.69
C HIS A 41 0.73 7.15 -3.87
N LEU A 42 1.21 7.34 -5.10
CA LEU A 42 0.73 6.68 -6.32
C LEU A 42 -0.75 6.93 -6.59
N VAL A 43 -1.21 8.16 -6.34
CA VAL A 43 -2.62 8.57 -6.42
C VAL A 43 -2.86 9.80 -7.29
N ASP A 44 -1.85 10.19 -8.03
CA ASP A 44 -1.87 11.38 -8.88
C ASP A 44 -2.95 11.34 -9.97
N ASN A 45 -3.27 10.14 -10.51
CA ASN A 45 -4.38 9.95 -11.45
C ASN A 45 -5.72 10.37 -10.84
N TRP A 46 -6.07 9.84 -9.67
CA TRP A 46 -7.34 10.16 -9.01
C TRP A 46 -7.42 11.62 -8.56
N VAL A 47 -6.31 12.22 -8.15
CA VAL A 47 -6.24 13.64 -7.85
C VAL A 47 -6.44 14.47 -9.13
N GLY A 48 -5.87 14.04 -10.26
CA GLY A 48 -6.04 14.66 -11.57
C GLY A 48 -7.49 14.62 -12.05
N ASP A 49 -8.12 13.44 -12.00
CA ASP A 49 -9.52 13.22 -12.40
C ASP A 49 -10.48 14.10 -11.59
N SER A 50 -10.21 14.25 -10.28
CA SER A 50 -11.01 15.11 -9.40
C SER A 50 -10.93 16.62 -9.72
N LEU A 51 -9.82 17.05 -10.33
CA LEU A 51 -9.59 18.48 -10.61
C LEU A 51 -10.14 18.95 -11.97
N ASP A 52 -10.67 18.03 -12.81
CA ASP A 52 -11.16 18.32 -14.17
C ASP A 52 -10.16 19.13 -15.03
N LYS A 53 -8.92 19.15 -14.59
CA LYS A 53 -7.82 19.77 -15.30
C LYS A 53 -7.10 18.62 -15.99
N GLY A 54 -7.10 18.63 -17.31
CA GLY A 54 -6.29 17.74 -18.16
C GLY A 54 -4.78 17.84 -17.88
N LEU A 55 -4.43 17.69 -16.61
CA LEU A 55 -3.09 17.44 -16.16
C LEU A 55 -2.76 16.04 -16.68
N THR A 56 -2.05 15.98 -17.82
CA THR A 56 -1.37 14.78 -18.26
C THR A 56 -0.38 14.41 -17.17
N VAL A 57 -0.88 13.68 -16.19
CA VAL A 57 -0.06 13.10 -15.16
C VAL A 57 0.51 11.83 -15.78
N SER A 58 1.82 11.79 -15.94
CA SER A 58 2.53 10.55 -16.23
C SER A 58 2.38 9.63 -15.01
N GLY A 59 1.22 9.00 -14.90
CA GLY A 59 0.89 8.14 -13.77
C GLY A 59 1.81 6.93 -13.76
N GLN A 60 2.53 6.74 -12.70
CA GLN A 60 3.06 5.41 -12.38
C GLN A 60 1.85 4.53 -12.06
N SER A 61 1.53 3.61 -12.98
CA SER A 61 0.51 2.61 -12.72
C SER A 61 0.96 1.74 -11.54
N ILE A 62 0.06 1.55 -10.57
CA ILE A 62 0.29 0.56 -9.53
C ILE A 62 0.44 -0.81 -10.22
N PRO A 63 1.51 -1.59 -9.92
CA PRO A 63 1.72 -2.90 -10.54
C PRO A 63 0.52 -3.83 -10.37
N ASP A 64 0.36 -4.76 -11.29
CA ASP A 64 -0.73 -5.72 -11.23
C ASP A 64 -0.59 -6.64 -10.01
N ALA A 65 -1.71 -6.95 -9.35
CA ALA A 65 -1.74 -7.72 -8.11
C ALA A 65 -1.23 -9.16 -8.28
N GLY A 66 -1.43 -9.75 -9.45
CA GLY A 66 -1.00 -11.12 -9.74
C GLY A 66 0.52 -11.38 -9.63
N ALA A 67 1.33 -10.32 -9.62
CA ALA A 67 2.77 -10.42 -9.43
C ALA A 67 3.20 -10.32 -7.95
N SER A 68 2.27 -10.13 -7.01
CA SER A 68 2.59 -9.95 -5.60
C SER A 68 3.12 -11.25 -4.96
N HIS A 69 4.07 -11.11 -4.04
CA HIS A 69 4.66 -12.22 -3.29
C HIS A 69 4.98 -11.79 -1.86
N LEU A 70 5.12 -12.74 -0.96
CA LEU A 70 5.57 -12.49 0.40
C LEU A 70 7.08 -12.75 0.51
N SER A 71 7.78 -11.93 1.28
CA SER A 71 9.23 -12.08 1.51
C SER A 71 9.54 -13.31 2.37
N ASN A 72 8.60 -13.72 3.21
CA ASN A 72 8.73 -14.96 3.98
C ASN A 72 8.50 -16.18 3.09
N ALA A 73 9.52 -17.01 2.88
CA ALA A 73 9.47 -18.14 1.96
C ALA A 73 8.39 -19.18 2.32
N TRP A 74 8.10 -19.38 3.61
CA TRP A 74 7.07 -20.32 4.05
C TRP A 74 5.66 -19.77 3.80
N LEU A 75 5.42 -18.49 4.13
CA LEU A 75 4.16 -17.83 3.84
C LEU A 75 3.93 -17.68 2.33
N ASN A 76 4.99 -17.40 1.57
CA ASN A 76 4.90 -17.33 0.12
C ASN A 76 4.55 -18.69 -0.52
N ARG A 77 5.07 -19.82 0.00
CA ARG A 77 4.62 -21.14 -0.44
C ARG A 77 3.14 -21.38 -0.17
N LYS A 78 2.64 -20.97 1.01
CA LYS A 78 1.20 -21.03 1.32
C LYS A 78 0.39 -20.21 0.33
N LEU A 79 0.82 -18.96 0.06
CA LEU A 79 0.17 -18.08 -0.90
C LEU A 79 0.11 -18.72 -2.30
N MET A 80 1.23 -19.28 -2.78
CA MET A 80 1.26 -20.00 -4.06
C MET A 80 0.33 -21.21 -4.07
N SER A 81 0.30 -21.99 -2.97
CA SER A 81 -0.63 -23.13 -2.84
C SER A 81 -2.09 -22.68 -2.89
N ILE A 82 -2.46 -21.55 -2.29
CA ILE A 82 -3.81 -20.98 -2.38
C ILE A 82 -4.12 -20.64 -3.85
N ARG A 83 -3.22 -19.93 -4.54
CA ARG A 83 -3.38 -19.52 -5.94
C ARG A 83 -3.52 -20.70 -6.91
N GLU A 84 -2.80 -21.78 -6.66
CA GLU A 84 -2.85 -22.96 -7.52
C GLU A 84 -4.09 -23.84 -7.26
N ASN A 85 -4.53 -23.93 -6.01
CA ASN A 85 -5.61 -24.86 -5.64
C ASN A 85 -7.00 -24.21 -5.72
N GLU A 86 -7.13 -22.90 -5.45
CA GLU A 86 -8.44 -22.23 -5.44
C GLU A 86 -9.18 -22.35 -6.77
N PRO A 87 -8.57 -22.09 -7.95
CA PRO A 87 -9.27 -22.24 -9.23
C PRO A 87 -9.73 -23.66 -9.56
N LEU A 88 -9.19 -24.65 -8.86
CA LEU A 88 -9.49 -26.08 -9.05
C LEU A 88 -10.51 -26.61 -8.04
N SER A 89 -10.91 -25.79 -7.05
CA SER A 89 -11.86 -26.18 -6.03
C SER A 89 -13.32 -26.18 -6.56
N GLU A 90 -14.18 -27.01 -5.99
CA GLU A 90 -15.61 -27.05 -6.34
C GLU A 90 -16.34 -25.73 -5.99
N ASP A 91 -15.85 -25.04 -4.97
CA ASP A 91 -16.34 -23.74 -4.48
C ASP A 91 -15.37 -22.59 -4.82
N ALA A 92 -14.75 -22.65 -6.00
CA ALA A 92 -13.80 -21.64 -6.44
C ALA A 92 -14.39 -20.23 -6.42
N SER A 93 -13.64 -19.29 -5.84
CA SER A 93 -13.99 -17.86 -5.85
C SER A 93 -12.78 -17.05 -6.31
N ILE A 94 -12.75 -16.75 -7.58
CA ILE A 94 -11.67 -15.98 -8.21
C ILE A 94 -11.63 -14.55 -7.65
N GLU A 95 -12.80 -13.98 -7.36
CA GLU A 95 -12.90 -12.64 -6.78
C GLU A 95 -12.31 -12.58 -5.37
N THR A 96 -12.45 -13.65 -4.58
CA THR A 96 -11.81 -13.78 -3.26
C THR A 96 -10.30 -13.88 -3.39
N LEU A 97 -9.82 -14.63 -4.38
CA LEU A 97 -8.39 -14.74 -4.67
C LEU A 97 -7.79 -13.40 -5.12
N ASN A 98 -8.47 -12.68 -6.01
CA ASN A 98 -8.07 -11.35 -6.45
C ASN A 98 -8.01 -10.36 -5.28
N MET A 99 -8.99 -10.40 -4.38
CA MET A 99 -9.00 -9.57 -3.18
C MET A 99 -7.81 -9.89 -2.27
N LEU A 100 -7.52 -11.18 -2.06
CA LEU A 100 -6.33 -11.61 -1.31
C LEU A 100 -5.05 -11.04 -1.94
N ASP A 101 -4.92 -11.12 -3.26
CA ASP A 101 -3.75 -10.62 -3.99
C ASP A 101 -3.56 -9.11 -3.84
N ILE A 102 -4.65 -8.34 -3.86
CA ILE A 102 -4.60 -6.88 -3.63
C ILE A 102 -4.14 -6.58 -2.20
N ILE A 103 -4.66 -7.29 -1.18
CA ILE A 103 -4.25 -7.14 0.22
C ILE A 103 -2.77 -7.53 0.41
N VAL A 104 -2.32 -8.63 -0.17
CA VAL A 104 -0.91 -9.05 -0.11
C VAL A 104 0.00 -8.00 -0.74
N GLN A 105 -0.40 -7.43 -1.89
CA GLN A 105 0.34 -6.37 -2.55
C GLN A 105 0.43 -5.10 -1.70
N ALA A 106 -0.68 -4.69 -1.07
CA ALA A 106 -0.72 -3.56 -0.15
C ALA A 106 0.19 -3.81 1.07
N THR A 107 0.06 -4.96 1.72
CA THR A 107 0.89 -5.40 2.84
C THR A 107 2.38 -5.33 2.50
N GLN A 108 2.78 -5.90 1.36
CA GLN A 108 4.17 -5.92 0.91
C GLN A 108 4.69 -4.51 0.65
N SER A 109 3.89 -3.66 0.01
CA SER A 109 4.24 -2.26 -0.24
C SER A 109 4.41 -1.48 1.06
N ILE A 110 3.49 -1.63 2.01
CA ILE A 110 3.52 -0.94 3.30
C ILE A 110 4.78 -1.29 4.10
N ILE A 111 5.11 -2.57 4.20
CA ILE A 111 6.30 -3.02 4.94
C ILE A 111 7.58 -2.55 4.27
N THR A 112 7.63 -2.59 2.95
CA THR A 112 8.82 -2.31 2.17
C THR A 112 9.09 -0.82 2.02
N TYR A 113 8.09 -0.07 1.60
CA TYR A 113 8.21 1.34 1.19
C TYR A 113 7.52 2.30 2.16
N GLY A 114 6.68 1.80 3.06
CA GLY A 114 5.79 2.59 3.90
C GLY A 114 4.40 2.72 3.30
N LEU A 115 3.50 3.38 4.05
CA LEU A 115 2.10 3.51 3.68
C LEU A 115 1.93 4.33 2.41
N SER A 116 1.39 3.70 1.36
CA SER A 116 0.93 4.32 0.12
C SER A 116 -0.59 4.18 -0.01
N LEU A 117 -1.29 5.30 -0.19
CA LEU A 117 -2.75 5.29 -0.28
C LEU A 117 -3.27 4.68 -1.59
N GLY A 118 -2.46 4.64 -2.63
CA GLY A 118 -2.86 4.03 -3.90
C GLY A 118 -3.24 2.56 -3.76
N TYR A 119 -2.50 1.79 -2.97
CA TYR A 119 -2.86 0.39 -2.71
C TYR A 119 -4.12 0.25 -1.86
N ILE A 120 -4.31 1.14 -0.88
CA ILE A 120 -5.52 1.17 -0.04
C ILE A 120 -6.76 1.51 -0.89
N ILE A 121 -6.64 2.48 -1.80
CA ILE A 121 -7.74 2.84 -2.72
C ILE A 121 -8.11 1.65 -3.61
N LYS A 122 -7.14 0.87 -4.12
CA LYS A 122 -7.44 -0.35 -4.88
C LYS A 122 -8.29 -1.35 -4.09
N ILE A 123 -7.97 -1.56 -2.79
CA ILE A 123 -8.79 -2.40 -1.91
C ILE A 123 -10.23 -1.86 -1.86
N GLY A 124 -10.39 -0.56 -1.58
CA GLY A 124 -11.71 0.07 -1.50
C GLY A 124 -12.50 0.01 -2.81
N GLN A 125 -11.84 0.26 -3.95
CA GLN A 125 -12.48 0.15 -5.27
C GLN A 125 -12.95 -1.28 -5.53
N TYR A 126 -12.12 -2.29 -5.22
CA TYR A 126 -12.48 -3.68 -5.41
C TYR A 126 -13.66 -4.10 -4.53
N ILE A 127 -13.70 -3.65 -3.27
CA ILE A 127 -14.84 -3.89 -2.36
C ILE A 127 -16.14 -3.32 -2.94
N ARG A 128 -16.13 -2.08 -3.45
CA ARG A 128 -17.33 -1.45 -4.02
C ARG A 128 -17.77 -2.05 -5.35
N GLN A 129 -16.84 -2.57 -6.16
CA GLN A 129 -17.14 -3.18 -7.46
C GLN A 129 -17.57 -4.63 -7.35
N ASP A 130 -16.81 -5.45 -6.68
CA ASP A 130 -16.96 -6.89 -6.66
C ASP A 130 -17.17 -7.49 -5.26
N GLY A 131 -17.31 -6.64 -4.22
CA GLY A 131 -17.43 -7.09 -2.82
C GLY A 131 -18.55 -8.12 -2.59
N HIS A 132 -19.66 -8.04 -3.32
CA HIS A 132 -20.77 -8.97 -3.23
C HIS A 132 -20.45 -10.39 -3.74
N LYS A 133 -19.32 -10.57 -4.46
CA LYS A 133 -18.87 -11.87 -4.99
C LYS A 133 -17.78 -12.50 -4.12
N ILE A 134 -17.27 -11.77 -3.13
CA ILE A 134 -16.18 -12.22 -2.27
C ILE A 134 -16.71 -13.16 -1.19
N ASP A 135 -16.10 -14.33 -1.05
CA ASP A 135 -16.29 -15.18 0.13
C ASP A 135 -15.40 -14.67 1.28
N TYR A 136 -15.99 -13.85 2.14
CA TYR A 136 -15.26 -13.23 3.26
C TYR A 136 -14.85 -14.23 4.34
N ILE A 137 -15.55 -15.36 4.47
CA ILE A 137 -15.15 -16.43 5.41
C ILE A 137 -13.84 -17.06 4.94
N LYS A 138 -13.78 -17.39 3.66
CA LYS A 138 -12.58 -17.95 3.02
C LYS A 138 -11.42 -16.95 3.04
N LEU A 139 -11.69 -15.69 2.69
CA LEU A 139 -10.69 -14.61 2.74
C LEU A 139 -10.09 -14.45 4.14
N THR A 140 -10.93 -14.35 5.18
CA THR A 140 -10.48 -14.20 6.57
C THR A 140 -9.60 -15.37 7.00
N LYS A 141 -9.98 -16.60 6.65
CA LYS A 141 -9.16 -17.79 6.90
C LYS A 141 -7.78 -17.68 6.24
N TRP A 142 -7.71 -17.30 4.98
CA TRP A 142 -6.43 -17.13 4.27
C TRP A 142 -5.56 -16.03 4.87
N LEU A 143 -6.15 -14.91 5.28
CA LEU A 143 -5.42 -13.82 5.95
C LEU A 143 -4.81 -14.27 7.28
N HIS A 144 -5.51 -15.12 8.05
CA HIS A 144 -4.98 -15.74 9.27
C HIS A 144 -3.86 -16.75 8.95
N ASP A 145 -4.07 -17.62 7.96
CA ASP A 145 -3.09 -18.63 7.52
C ASP A 145 -1.78 -17.99 7.02
N LEU A 146 -1.87 -16.81 6.41
CA LEU A 146 -0.74 -16.02 5.94
C LEU A 146 -0.16 -15.08 7.00
N HIS A 147 -0.72 -15.06 8.22
CA HIS A 147 -0.29 -14.17 9.32
C HIS A 147 -0.28 -12.67 8.98
N ILE A 148 -1.16 -12.23 8.07
CA ILE A 148 -1.32 -10.84 7.66
C ILE A 148 -2.69 -10.25 8.03
N PHE A 149 -3.51 -10.98 8.78
CA PHE A 149 -4.86 -10.55 9.16
C PHE A 149 -4.86 -9.18 9.85
N ARG A 150 -3.94 -8.94 10.79
CA ARG A 150 -3.85 -7.64 11.49
C ARG A 150 -3.47 -6.49 10.54
N MET A 151 -2.66 -6.78 9.51
CA MET A 151 -2.34 -5.78 8.49
C MET A 151 -3.58 -5.46 7.64
N ALA A 152 -4.35 -6.47 7.25
CA ALA A 152 -5.62 -6.28 6.54
C ALA A 152 -6.63 -5.46 7.37
N GLN A 153 -6.67 -5.65 8.71
CA GLN A 153 -7.49 -4.80 9.61
C GLN A 153 -7.01 -3.34 9.62
N LEU A 154 -5.71 -3.09 9.60
CA LEU A 154 -5.16 -1.73 9.48
C LEU A 154 -5.55 -1.11 8.13
N GLU A 155 -5.40 -1.84 7.03
CA GLU A 155 -5.74 -1.39 5.67
C GLU A 155 -7.24 -1.04 5.58
N ALA A 156 -8.12 -1.89 6.11
CA ALA A 156 -9.55 -1.65 6.24
C ALA A 156 -9.85 -0.41 7.11
N SER A 157 -9.15 -0.27 8.25
CA SER A 157 -9.32 0.88 9.14
C SER A 157 -8.95 2.21 8.48
N ILE A 158 -7.98 2.22 7.56
CA ILE A 158 -7.63 3.40 6.78
C ILE A 158 -8.74 3.78 5.79
N LEU A 159 -9.41 2.80 5.18
CA LEU A 159 -10.59 3.05 4.32
C LEU A 159 -11.70 3.75 5.11
N VAL A 160 -11.99 3.27 6.32
CA VAL A 160 -13.04 3.85 7.17
C VAL A 160 -12.64 5.23 7.69
N ASP A 161 -11.45 5.37 8.30
CA ASP A 161 -11.03 6.61 8.95
C ASP A 161 -10.78 7.75 7.96
N SER A 162 -10.17 7.44 6.80
CA SER A 162 -9.62 8.47 5.93
C SER A 162 -10.29 8.56 4.55
N LEU A 163 -10.92 7.50 4.08
CA LEU A 163 -11.46 7.41 2.72
C LEU A 163 -13.00 7.27 2.65
N GLY A 164 -13.69 7.41 3.80
CA GLY A 164 -15.14 7.56 3.85
C GLY A 164 -15.94 6.27 3.63
N PHE A 165 -15.35 5.12 3.96
CA PHE A 165 -16.07 3.85 4.00
C PHE A 165 -16.80 3.69 5.33
N GLU A 166 -17.96 3.05 5.28
CA GLU A 166 -18.61 2.58 6.50
C GLU A 166 -18.02 1.22 6.90
N ALA A 167 -17.96 0.93 8.20
CA ALA A 167 -17.33 -0.30 8.68
C ALA A 167 -18.06 -1.58 8.19
N ASP A 168 -19.35 -1.50 7.95
CA ASP A 168 -20.18 -2.58 7.43
C ASP A 168 -20.00 -2.83 5.92
N GLU A 169 -19.43 -1.89 5.17
CA GLU A 169 -19.01 -2.12 3.78
C GLU A 169 -17.87 -3.15 3.70
N ILE A 170 -17.08 -3.33 4.78
CA ILE A 170 -15.86 -4.15 4.79
C ILE A 170 -16.08 -5.41 5.65
N GLN A 171 -16.70 -6.42 5.08
CA GLN A 171 -17.20 -7.59 5.84
C GLN A 171 -16.12 -8.44 6.53
N TYR A 172 -14.83 -8.34 6.14
CA TYR A 172 -13.73 -9.01 6.84
C TYR A 172 -13.14 -8.17 7.98
N MET A 173 -13.66 -6.97 8.20
CA MET A 173 -13.21 -6.07 9.24
C MET A 173 -13.85 -6.43 10.57
N GLU A 174 -13.05 -6.73 11.58
CA GLU A 174 -13.51 -7.07 12.94
C GLU A 174 -13.43 -5.88 13.89
N TYR A 175 -12.48 -4.98 13.68
CA TYR A 175 -12.27 -3.80 14.51
C TYR A 175 -11.62 -2.66 13.74
N VAL A 176 -11.85 -1.43 14.20
CA VAL A 176 -11.16 -0.23 13.71
C VAL A 176 -9.87 -0.02 14.49
N ASP A 177 -8.74 -0.02 13.80
CA ASP A 177 -7.44 0.27 14.43
C ASP A 177 -7.29 1.79 14.65
N LYS A 178 -7.13 2.18 15.91
CA LYS A 178 -6.98 3.58 16.30
C LYS A 178 -5.72 4.27 15.74
N SER A 179 -4.74 3.49 15.32
CA SER A 179 -3.50 4.01 14.73
C SER A 179 -3.66 4.44 13.27
N ALA A 180 -4.73 4.04 12.58
CA ALA A 180 -4.94 4.30 11.16
C ALA A 180 -4.80 5.78 10.81
N HIS A 181 -5.52 6.66 11.52
CA HIS A 181 -5.45 8.12 11.33
C HIS A 181 -4.03 8.67 11.51
N THR A 182 -3.35 8.24 12.56
CA THR A 182 -1.99 8.70 12.86
C THR A 182 -1.00 8.24 11.78
N LEU A 183 -1.13 7.01 11.29
CA LEU A 183 -0.25 6.47 10.25
C LEU A 183 -0.47 7.16 8.90
N VAL A 184 -1.72 7.43 8.52
CA VAL A 184 -2.05 8.20 7.30
C VAL A 184 -1.49 9.62 7.42
N THR A 185 -1.77 10.32 8.51
CA THR A 185 -1.27 11.67 8.74
C THR A 185 0.26 11.73 8.70
N TYR A 186 0.92 10.76 9.35
CA TYR A 186 2.37 10.65 9.33
C TYR A 186 2.92 10.42 7.91
N SER A 187 2.28 9.57 7.11
CA SER A 187 2.73 9.27 5.74
C SER A 187 2.61 10.47 4.81
N ILE A 188 1.60 11.32 5.01
CA ILE A 188 1.42 12.56 4.26
C ILE A 188 2.47 13.62 4.68
N ASP A 189 2.79 13.72 5.98
CA ASP A 189 3.79 14.67 6.49
C ASP A 189 5.22 14.29 6.15
N HIS A 190 5.47 12.98 6.04
CA HIS A 190 6.79 12.43 5.78
C HIS A 190 6.77 11.56 4.50
N PRO A 191 6.46 12.18 3.35
CA PRO A 191 6.36 11.44 2.11
C PRO A 191 7.71 10.82 1.77
N LEU A 192 7.72 9.51 1.64
CA LEU A 192 8.92 8.73 1.41
C LEU A 192 9.32 8.85 -0.06
N ARG A 193 10.37 9.61 -0.35
CA ARG A 193 10.95 9.70 -1.69
C ARG A 193 11.80 8.45 -1.99
N ILE A 194 11.15 7.32 -2.23
CA ILE A 194 11.86 6.17 -2.79
C ILE A 194 11.49 6.09 -4.26
N LYS A 195 12.43 6.46 -5.12
CA LYS A 195 12.40 5.99 -6.49
C LYS A 195 12.69 4.49 -6.42
N ALA A 196 11.76 3.66 -6.87
CA ALA A 196 11.84 2.20 -6.82
C ALA A 196 13.09 1.62 -7.52
N ASP A 197 13.75 2.41 -8.37
CA ASP A 197 14.88 1.99 -9.20
C ASP A 197 16.26 2.41 -8.68
N GLU A 198 16.38 3.09 -7.54
CA GLU A 198 17.68 3.61 -7.05
C GLU A 198 18.35 2.71 -6.01
N TRP A 199 18.20 1.39 -6.11
CA TRP A 199 19.13 0.43 -5.53
C TRP A 199 20.35 0.21 -6.45
N HIS A 200 20.78 1.24 -7.16
CA HIS A 200 22.00 1.19 -7.91
C HIS A 200 23.14 1.73 -7.02
N VAL A 201 24.07 0.84 -6.73
CA VAL A 201 25.42 1.22 -6.27
C VAL A 201 25.99 2.18 -7.32
N ARG A 202 26.04 3.47 -7.03
CA ARG A 202 26.80 4.42 -7.86
C ARG A 202 28.25 4.27 -7.46
N GLN A 203 29.02 3.68 -8.34
CA GLN A 203 30.47 3.78 -8.26
C GLN A 203 30.86 5.23 -8.59
N LEU A 204 31.31 5.97 -7.57
CA LEU A 204 31.89 7.29 -7.75
C LEU A 204 33.19 7.16 -8.53
N SER A 205 33.52 8.15 -9.35
CA SER A 205 34.73 8.22 -10.19
C SER A 205 36.07 8.09 -9.41
N ASN A 206 36.03 8.08 -8.08
CA ASN A 206 37.17 7.91 -7.17
C ASN A 206 37.20 6.51 -6.48
N GLY A 207 36.42 5.52 -6.99
CA GLY A 207 36.48 4.16 -6.47
C GLY A 207 35.76 3.93 -5.13
N MET A 208 35.11 4.93 -4.55
CA MET A 208 34.29 4.78 -3.35
C MET A 208 32.89 4.34 -3.71
N ILE A 209 32.42 3.28 -3.04
CA ILE A 209 31.04 2.76 -3.13
C ILE A 209 30.19 3.56 -2.14
N GLU A 210 29.29 4.41 -2.64
CA GLU A 210 28.33 5.10 -1.80
C GLU A 210 27.14 4.16 -1.56
N ASN A 211 27.18 3.45 -0.44
CA ASN A 211 26.07 2.62 0.02
C ASN A 211 24.93 3.53 0.50
N ASN A 212 23.74 3.35 -0.05
CA ASN A 212 22.60 4.20 0.29
C ASN A 212 22.00 3.80 1.66
N ASN A 213 22.77 4.08 2.73
CA ASN A 213 22.39 3.84 4.13
C ASN A 213 20.99 4.40 4.47
N LYS A 214 20.51 5.41 3.74
CA LYS A 214 19.19 6.01 3.96
C LYS A 214 18.05 5.05 3.62
N VAL A 215 18.17 4.30 2.52
CA VAL A 215 17.14 3.34 2.10
C VAL A 215 17.06 2.18 3.09
N MET A 216 18.20 1.66 3.53
CA MET A 216 18.24 0.59 4.52
C MET A 216 17.65 1.03 5.87
N LEU A 217 18.05 2.21 6.38
CA LEU A 217 17.50 2.77 7.62
C LEU A 217 15.98 2.99 7.52
N GLN A 218 15.50 3.37 6.36
CA GLN A 218 14.07 3.53 6.12
C GLN A 218 13.34 2.19 6.12
N THR A 219 13.89 1.16 5.46
CA THR A 219 13.33 -0.20 5.52
C THR A 219 13.27 -0.71 6.97
N ILE A 220 14.33 -0.52 7.76
CA ILE A 220 14.36 -0.88 9.18
C ILE A 220 13.24 -0.14 9.95
N ARG A 221 13.09 1.16 9.73
CA ARG A 221 12.04 1.96 10.39
C ARG A 221 10.63 1.48 10.01
N ASN A 222 10.40 1.16 8.75
CA ASN A 222 9.11 0.63 8.28
C ASN A 222 8.86 -0.75 8.87
N CYS A 223 9.81 -1.69 8.78
CA CYS A 223 9.67 -3.01 9.37
C CYS A 223 9.36 -2.92 10.87
N HIS A 224 10.07 -2.08 11.62
CA HIS A 224 9.80 -1.87 13.04
C HIS A 224 8.41 -1.30 13.29
N ARG A 225 7.96 -0.30 12.51
CA ARG A 225 6.63 0.33 12.64
C ARG A 225 5.50 -0.64 12.39
N TYR A 226 5.64 -1.49 11.37
CA TYR A 226 4.59 -2.43 10.95
C TYR A 226 4.77 -3.85 11.51
N MET A 227 5.79 -4.10 12.33
CA MET A 227 6.06 -5.40 12.93
C MET A 227 4.88 -5.94 13.75
N GLN A 228 4.12 -5.08 14.42
CA GLN A 228 2.95 -5.52 15.18
C GLN A 228 1.80 -6.02 14.30
N TYR A 229 1.77 -5.67 13.02
CA TYR A 229 0.71 -6.02 12.08
C TYR A 229 1.02 -7.28 11.26
N ALA A 230 2.27 -7.45 10.83
CA ALA A 230 2.73 -8.62 10.08
C ALA A 230 4.17 -8.98 10.48
N PRO A 231 4.38 -9.55 11.70
CA PRO A 231 5.72 -9.74 12.26
C PRO A 231 6.61 -10.64 11.41
N MET A 232 6.07 -11.76 10.91
CA MET A 232 6.84 -12.71 10.09
C MET A 232 7.30 -12.08 8.77
N GLU A 233 6.42 -11.34 8.13
CA GLU A 233 6.73 -10.67 6.87
C GLU A 233 7.71 -9.50 7.08
N ALA A 234 7.54 -8.70 8.12
CA ALA A 234 8.42 -7.58 8.43
C ALA A 234 9.87 -8.06 8.71
N VAL A 235 10.04 -9.12 9.49
CA VAL A 235 11.37 -9.71 9.76
C VAL A 235 11.97 -10.28 8.48
N SER A 236 11.18 -11.02 7.69
CA SER A 236 11.67 -11.64 6.46
C SER A 236 12.06 -10.60 5.42
N THR A 237 11.26 -9.55 5.25
CA THR A 237 11.59 -8.42 4.36
C THR A 237 12.91 -7.77 4.77
N LEU A 238 13.13 -7.56 6.07
CA LEU A 238 14.38 -7.01 6.57
C LEU A 238 15.58 -7.92 6.23
N CYS A 239 15.44 -9.23 6.46
CA CYS A 239 16.49 -10.21 6.17
C CYS A 239 16.81 -10.27 4.67
N VAL A 240 15.80 -10.39 3.81
CA VAL A 240 15.95 -10.45 2.35
C VAL A 240 16.67 -9.20 1.83
N ARG A 241 16.25 -8.02 2.27
CA ARG A 241 16.88 -6.77 1.84
C ARG A 241 18.30 -6.59 2.37
N PHE A 242 18.56 -7.06 3.59
CA PHE A 242 19.91 -7.05 4.15
C PHE A 242 20.85 -7.94 3.33
N VAL A 243 20.43 -9.17 3.02
CA VAL A 243 21.22 -10.09 2.17
C VAL A 243 21.43 -9.51 0.78
N ALA A 244 20.39 -8.96 0.15
CA ALA A 244 20.53 -8.30 -1.15
C ALA A 244 21.50 -7.11 -1.12
N SER A 245 21.57 -6.37 -0.01
CA SER A 245 22.54 -5.27 0.12
C SER A 245 23.98 -5.76 0.27
N LEU A 246 24.18 -6.94 0.86
CA LEU A 246 25.51 -7.55 0.99
C LEU A 246 25.98 -8.18 -0.33
N SER A 247 25.10 -8.84 -1.09
CA SER A 247 25.49 -9.41 -2.38
C SER A 247 25.93 -8.38 -3.39
N ASN A 248 25.32 -7.19 -3.39
CA ASN A 248 25.73 -6.08 -4.24
C ASN A 248 27.05 -5.40 -3.81
N LEU A 249 27.61 -5.77 -2.65
CA LEU A 249 28.94 -5.31 -2.19
C LEU A 249 30.05 -6.27 -2.62
N ALA A 250 29.71 -7.48 -3.05
CA ALA A 250 30.66 -8.55 -3.42
C ALA A 250 30.94 -8.63 -4.93
N GLU A 251 30.21 -7.85 -5.77
CA GLU A 251 30.46 -7.65 -7.21
C GLU A 251 31.19 -6.30 -7.45
#